data_b15cb2678602e60f1497a2482b8d2c44
#
_entry.id   b15cb2678602e60f1497a2482b8d2c44
#
_cell.length_a   1.000
_cell.length_b   1.000
_cell.length_c   1.000
_cell.angle_alpha   90.00
_cell.angle_beta   90.00
_cell.angle_gamma   90.00
#
_symmetry.space_group_name_H-M   'P 1'
#
loop_
_entity.id
_entity.type
_entity.pdbx_description
1 polymer ?
#
loop_
_entity_poly.entity_id
_entity_poly.type
_entity_poly.pdbx_seq_one_letter_code
_entity_poly.pdbx_strand_id
1 'polypeptide(L)'
;MKPTSYVTYDVAIAVTIFLAACADNPVTPMASEVLGPGAAAVQSAQAWGPETPNFNLQVILRGQGFGHVKFRQPNDDVLTIHLDTWVRDLAPNTSYLLQRAVDVTVDDDCTSTAWLTLGKGLQPQSITTDDKGTGREELFRTVASPFGSEFDIHFRVIDAATGAVVLTSECYQFKVSL
;
A
#
# COMPACT_ATOMS: atom_id res chain seq x y z
N MET A 1 1.20 61.89 27.48
CA MET A 1 1.24 61.39 26.10
C MET A 1 2.69 61.27 25.65
N LYS A 2 3.21 60.07 25.53
CA LYS A 2 4.56 59.82 25.04
C LYS A 2 4.44 59.16 23.66
N PRO A 3 5.15 59.55 22.62
CA PRO A 3 5.14 58.90 21.33
C PRO A 3 6.02 57.68 21.35
N THR A 4 5.51 56.55 20.85
CA THR A 4 6.23 55.30 20.67
C THR A 4 6.90 55.30 19.30
N SER A 5 8.25 55.25 19.29
CA SER A 5 9.05 55.12 18.08
C SER A 5 9.04 53.66 17.62
N TYR A 6 8.69 53.43 16.37
CA TYR A 6 8.85 52.13 15.69
C TYR A 6 10.21 52.13 14.97
N VAL A 7 11.03 51.14 15.32
CA VAL A 7 12.26 50.85 14.63
C VAL A 7 11.97 49.79 13.58
N THR A 8 12.09 50.16 12.31
CA THR A 8 12.02 49.23 11.18
C THR A 8 13.41 48.66 10.93
N TYR A 9 13.54 47.33 11.00
CA TYR A 9 14.74 46.61 10.57
C TYR A 9 14.55 46.13 9.14
N ASP A 10 15.32 46.70 8.24
CA ASP A 10 15.51 46.17 6.89
C ASP A 10 16.47 44.98 6.93
N VAL A 11 15.92 43.78 6.65
CA VAL A 11 16.73 42.57 6.49
C VAL A 11 16.99 42.36 4.99
N ALA A 12 18.20 42.71 4.55
CA ALA A 12 18.68 42.40 3.22
C ALA A 12 19.05 40.91 3.15
N ILE A 13 18.26 40.10 2.42
CA ILE A 13 18.58 38.71 2.14
C ILE A 13 19.43 38.65 0.87
N ALA A 14 20.70 38.33 1.02
CA ALA A 14 21.59 38.03 -0.09
C ALA A 14 21.33 36.56 -0.55
N VAL A 15 20.72 36.40 -1.72
CA VAL A 15 20.54 35.09 -2.37
C VAL A 15 21.81 34.76 -3.15
N THR A 16 22.58 33.82 -2.63
CA THR A 16 23.71 33.22 -3.34
C THR A 16 23.22 32.04 -4.18
N ILE A 17 23.21 32.22 -5.50
CA ILE A 17 22.87 31.14 -6.45
C ILE A 17 24.12 30.29 -6.68
N PHE A 18 24.14 29.07 -6.20
CA PHE A 18 25.12 28.05 -6.56
C PHE A 18 24.68 27.37 -7.86
N LEU A 19 25.34 27.65 -8.96
CA LEU A 19 25.26 26.90 -10.19
C LEU A 19 26.05 25.60 -10.02
N ALA A 20 25.38 24.48 -9.74
CA ALA A 20 25.98 23.17 -9.84
C ALA A 20 25.99 22.75 -11.31
N ALA A 21 27.17 22.69 -11.91
CA ALA A 21 27.39 22.11 -13.23
C ALA A 21 27.17 20.58 -13.13
N CYS A 22 26.09 20.07 -13.75
CA CYS A 22 25.94 18.64 -14.00
C CYS A 22 26.96 18.24 -15.06
N ALA A 23 27.92 17.38 -14.68
CA ALA A 23 28.79 16.70 -15.63
C ALA A 23 27.97 15.64 -16.35
N ASP A 24 27.74 15.83 -17.64
CA ASP A 24 27.17 14.82 -18.54
C ASP A 24 28.16 13.65 -18.68
N ASN A 25 27.83 12.54 -18.05
CA ASN A 25 28.46 11.26 -18.39
C ASN A 25 27.93 10.81 -19.76
N PRO A 26 28.77 10.55 -20.75
CA PRO A 26 28.32 10.00 -22.03
C PRO A 26 27.77 8.58 -21.80
N VAL A 27 26.44 8.46 -21.89
CA VAL A 27 25.77 7.16 -21.94
C VAL A 27 26.15 6.54 -23.28
N THR A 28 27.01 5.52 -23.26
CA THR A 28 27.24 4.66 -24.43
C THR A 28 25.91 4.06 -24.87
N PRO A 29 25.47 4.25 -26.12
CA PRO A 29 24.25 3.59 -26.59
C PRO A 29 24.51 2.09 -26.63
N MET A 30 23.81 1.35 -25.75
CA MET A 30 23.70 -0.09 -25.92
C MET A 30 23.03 -0.37 -27.27
N ALA A 31 23.68 -1.21 -28.05
CA ALA A 31 23.17 -1.66 -29.34
C ALA A 31 21.74 -2.18 -29.14
N SER A 32 20.78 -1.57 -29.85
CA SER A 32 19.43 -2.07 -29.95
C SER A 32 19.49 -3.47 -30.60
N GLU A 33 19.32 -4.52 -29.79
CA GLU A 33 18.98 -5.81 -30.35
C GLU A 33 17.63 -5.65 -31.06
N VAL A 34 17.65 -5.86 -32.36
CA VAL A 34 16.48 -5.92 -33.22
C VAL A 34 15.65 -7.12 -32.78
N LEU A 35 14.73 -6.91 -31.84
CA LEU A 35 13.68 -7.87 -31.53
C LEU A 35 12.77 -7.96 -32.76
N GLY A 36 12.70 -9.17 -33.34
CA GLY A 36 11.86 -9.48 -34.50
C GLY A 36 10.37 -9.18 -34.19
N PRO A 37 9.56 -9.00 -35.26
CA PRO A 37 8.14 -8.67 -35.11
C PRO A 37 7.38 -9.87 -34.53
N GLY A 38 7.10 -9.83 -33.25
CA GLY A 38 6.38 -10.88 -32.53
C GLY A 38 6.50 -10.88 -31.04
N ALA A 39 7.45 -10.16 -30.48
CA ALA A 39 7.54 -9.95 -29.04
C ALA A 39 6.91 -8.59 -28.69
N ALA A 40 5.57 -8.48 -28.78
CA ALA A 40 4.89 -7.60 -27.88
C ALA A 40 5.25 -8.13 -26.48
N ALA A 41 6.25 -7.52 -25.86
CA ALA A 41 6.43 -7.66 -24.43
C ALA A 41 5.16 -7.09 -23.81
N VAL A 42 4.19 -7.97 -23.62
CA VAL A 42 3.22 -7.81 -22.58
C VAL A 42 4.09 -7.69 -21.34
N GLN A 43 4.39 -6.48 -20.88
CA GLN A 43 4.65 -6.26 -19.48
C GLN A 43 3.31 -6.54 -18.82
N SER A 44 2.95 -7.82 -18.79
CA SER A 44 2.01 -8.33 -17.81
C SER A 44 2.51 -7.75 -16.51
N ALA A 45 1.68 -6.94 -15.87
CA ALA A 45 1.80 -6.63 -14.45
C ALA A 45 2.39 -7.87 -13.83
N GLN A 46 3.52 -7.76 -13.17
CA GLN A 46 4.33 -8.89 -12.75
C GLN A 46 3.39 -9.94 -12.19
N ALA A 47 3.13 -10.97 -13.01
CA ALA A 47 2.47 -12.15 -12.53
C ALA A 47 3.36 -12.63 -11.39
N TRP A 48 2.93 -12.35 -10.18
CA TRP A 48 3.57 -12.83 -8.98
C TRP A 48 3.44 -14.32 -9.03
N GLY A 49 4.41 -14.95 -9.72
CA GLY A 49 4.37 -16.36 -10.04
C GLY A 49 4.37 -17.19 -8.76
N PRO A 50 3.67 -18.33 -8.78
CA PRO A 50 3.61 -19.28 -7.67
C PRO A 50 4.96 -19.92 -7.33
N GLU A 51 6.01 -19.57 -8.06
CA GLU A 51 7.34 -20.17 -7.96
C GLU A 51 8.24 -19.53 -6.91
N THR A 52 7.84 -18.41 -6.32
CA THR A 52 8.60 -17.82 -5.22
C THR A 52 8.05 -18.31 -3.90
N PRO A 53 8.79 -19.15 -3.16
CA PRO A 53 8.48 -19.36 -1.75
C PRO A 53 8.51 -17.99 -1.07
N ASN A 54 7.47 -17.66 -0.30
CA ASN A 54 7.22 -16.36 0.31
C ASN A 54 6.61 -15.32 -0.65
N PHE A 55 5.37 -15.52 -1.01
CA PHE A 55 4.59 -14.49 -1.69
C PHE A 55 4.47 -13.23 -0.82
N ASN A 56 4.90 -12.09 -1.36
CA ASN A 56 4.80 -10.81 -0.69
C ASN A 56 4.10 -9.80 -1.61
N LEU A 57 2.91 -9.36 -1.23
CA LEU A 57 2.20 -8.29 -1.90
C LEU A 57 2.25 -7.03 -1.03
N GLN A 58 2.54 -5.89 -1.65
CA GLN A 58 2.44 -4.59 -1.00
C GLN A 58 1.20 -3.86 -1.49
N VAL A 59 0.21 -3.76 -0.63
CA VAL A 59 -1.04 -3.06 -0.91
C VAL A 59 -0.93 -1.63 -0.42
N ILE A 60 -1.21 -0.68 -1.30
CA ILE A 60 -1.29 0.74 -0.97
C ILE A 60 -2.75 1.13 -0.80
N LEU A 61 -3.04 1.81 0.29
CA LEU A 61 -4.36 2.33 0.63
C LEU A 61 -4.33 3.86 0.61
N ARG A 62 -5.32 4.48 -0.03
CA ARG A 62 -5.42 5.93 -0.20
C ARG A 62 -6.82 6.42 0.17
N GLY A 63 -6.93 7.68 0.60
CA GLY A 63 -8.18 8.31 0.98
C GLY A 63 -7.97 9.52 1.87
N GLN A 64 -8.57 9.56 3.06
CA GLN A 64 -8.41 10.64 4.05
C GLN A 64 -6.99 10.71 4.63
N GLY A 65 -6.20 9.63 4.49
CA GLY A 65 -4.83 9.51 4.87
C GLY A 65 -4.11 8.53 3.95
N PHE A 66 -3.17 7.78 4.49
CA PHE A 66 -2.39 6.79 3.77
C PHE A 66 -2.32 5.48 4.56
N GLY A 67 -2.35 4.35 3.86
CA GLY A 67 -2.15 3.03 4.44
C GLY A 67 -1.27 2.14 3.58
N HIS A 68 -0.61 1.20 4.22
CA HIS A 68 0.20 0.19 3.59
C HIS A 68 -0.04 -1.16 4.28
N VAL A 69 -0.35 -2.18 3.51
CA VAL A 69 -0.45 -3.55 4.00
C VAL A 69 0.62 -4.40 3.34
N LYS A 70 1.53 -4.92 4.14
CA LYS A 70 2.46 -5.95 3.71
C LYS A 70 1.80 -7.31 3.90
N PHE A 71 1.32 -7.85 2.81
CA PHE A 71 0.65 -9.13 2.76
C PHE A 71 1.68 -10.22 2.45
N ARG A 72 1.80 -11.20 3.32
CA ARG A 72 2.78 -12.29 3.21
C ARG A 72 2.08 -13.63 3.41
N GLN A 73 2.40 -14.59 2.56
CA GLN A 73 2.08 -15.99 2.78
C GLN A 73 3.40 -16.77 2.89
N PRO A 74 3.83 -17.15 4.12
CA PRO A 74 4.99 -18.01 4.31
C PRO A 74 4.76 -19.38 3.69
N ASN A 75 5.83 -20.00 3.23
CA ASN A 75 5.83 -21.40 2.80
C ASN A 75 6.02 -22.31 4.04
N ASP A 76 4.93 -22.56 4.76
CA ASP A 76 4.94 -23.28 6.05
C ASP A 76 3.85 -24.35 6.16
N ASP A 77 3.28 -24.79 5.04
CA ASP A 77 2.21 -25.80 4.94
C ASP A 77 0.89 -25.44 5.67
N VAL A 78 0.79 -24.22 6.25
CA VAL A 78 -0.38 -23.83 7.08
C VAL A 78 -1.33 -22.88 6.34
N LEU A 79 -1.05 -22.46 5.13
CA LEU A 79 -1.87 -21.52 4.35
C LEU A 79 -2.31 -20.28 5.17
N THR A 80 -1.45 -19.78 6.03
CA THR A 80 -1.73 -18.58 6.83
C THR A 80 -1.15 -17.37 6.15
N ILE A 81 -1.99 -16.35 5.99
CA ILE A 81 -1.58 -15.04 5.48
C ILE A 81 -1.35 -14.11 6.66
N HIS A 82 -0.21 -13.45 6.66
CA HIS A 82 0.14 -12.37 7.58
C HIS A 82 -0.01 -11.02 6.89
N LEU A 83 -0.63 -10.08 7.59
CA LEU A 83 -0.91 -8.73 7.09
C LEU A 83 -0.34 -7.71 8.09
N ASP A 84 0.89 -7.27 7.84
CA ASP A 84 1.47 -6.15 8.59
C ASP A 84 0.89 -4.85 8.04
N THR A 85 -0.04 -4.27 8.80
CA THR A 85 -0.85 -3.12 8.37
C THR A 85 -0.41 -1.88 9.10
N TRP A 86 -0.11 -0.84 8.36
CA TRP A 86 0.29 0.47 8.86
C TRP A 86 -0.56 1.56 8.23
N VAL A 87 -1.03 2.51 9.04
CA VAL A 87 -1.82 3.68 8.61
C VAL A 87 -1.22 4.95 9.19
N ARG A 88 -1.40 6.06 8.50
CA ARG A 88 -0.99 7.40 8.96
C ARG A 88 -1.89 8.49 8.41
N ASP A 89 -1.75 9.68 8.98
CA ASP A 89 -2.50 10.87 8.60
C ASP A 89 -4.01 10.68 8.76
N LEU A 90 -4.43 9.80 9.69
CA LEU A 90 -5.81 9.58 10.09
C LEU A 90 -6.15 10.33 11.39
N ALA A 91 -7.39 10.26 11.86
CA ALA A 91 -7.78 10.88 13.13
C ALA A 91 -6.97 10.28 14.31
N PRO A 92 -6.44 11.10 15.22
CA PRO A 92 -5.70 10.63 16.39
C PRO A 92 -6.57 9.81 17.35
N ASN A 93 -5.93 8.88 18.08
CA ASN A 93 -6.55 8.06 19.15
C ASN A 93 -7.87 7.39 18.70
N THR A 94 -7.91 6.97 17.43
CA THR A 94 -9.11 6.41 16.80
C THR A 94 -8.84 4.96 16.39
N SER A 95 -9.85 4.10 16.53
CA SER A 95 -9.78 2.70 16.14
C SER A 95 -10.32 2.50 14.72
N TYR A 96 -9.59 1.76 13.92
CA TYR A 96 -9.92 1.41 12.53
C TYR A 96 -9.93 -0.09 12.32
N LEU A 97 -10.66 -0.56 11.32
CA LEU A 97 -10.70 -1.96 10.93
C LEU A 97 -10.25 -2.11 9.48
N LEU A 98 -9.35 -3.06 9.23
CA LEU A 98 -9.01 -3.47 7.88
C LEU A 98 -10.02 -4.49 7.39
N GLN A 99 -10.57 -4.28 6.20
CA GLN A 99 -11.47 -5.20 5.53
C GLN A 99 -10.92 -5.57 4.16
N ARG A 100 -11.25 -6.78 3.68
CA ARG A 100 -11.01 -7.24 2.33
C ARG A 100 -12.29 -7.70 1.66
N ALA A 101 -12.36 -7.60 0.33
CA ALA A 101 -13.31 -8.35 -0.48
C ALA A 101 -12.55 -9.07 -1.60
N VAL A 102 -13.13 -10.13 -2.14
CA VAL A 102 -12.51 -10.94 -3.20
C VAL A 102 -13.53 -11.22 -4.29
N ASP A 103 -13.01 -11.29 -5.52
CA ASP A 103 -13.70 -11.73 -6.72
C ASP A 103 -13.04 -13.02 -7.21
N VAL A 104 -13.86 -14.02 -7.55
CA VAL A 104 -13.39 -15.31 -8.06
C VAL A 104 -13.02 -15.26 -9.55
N THR A 105 -13.48 -14.22 -10.26
CA THR A 105 -13.04 -13.93 -11.61
C THR A 105 -11.77 -13.11 -11.53
N VAL A 106 -10.76 -13.51 -12.28
CA VAL A 106 -9.45 -12.85 -12.29
C VAL A 106 -9.36 -12.04 -13.57
N ASP A 107 -9.74 -10.78 -13.51
CA ASP A 107 -9.82 -9.85 -14.64
C ASP A 107 -9.32 -8.43 -14.31
N ASP A 108 -8.65 -8.27 -13.17
CA ASP A 108 -8.16 -7.01 -12.62
C ASP A 108 -9.28 -6.01 -12.23
N ASP A 109 -10.54 -6.47 -12.13
CA ASP A 109 -11.67 -5.63 -11.73
C ASP A 109 -12.31 -6.14 -10.42
N CYS A 110 -12.05 -5.43 -9.34
CA CYS A 110 -12.57 -5.76 -8.02
C CYS A 110 -13.94 -5.12 -7.80
N THR A 111 -14.99 -5.86 -8.06
CA THR A 111 -16.39 -5.41 -7.94
C THR A 111 -17.10 -5.92 -6.70
N SER A 112 -16.54 -6.92 -6.01
CA SER A 112 -17.13 -7.56 -4.84
C SER A 112 -17.35 -6.56 -3.70
N THR A 113 -18.53 -6.62 -3.10
CA THR A 113 -18.89 -5.90 -1.88
C THR A 113 -19.01 -6.81 -0.66
N ALA A 114 -18.61 -8.08 -0.79
CA ALA A 114 -18.62 -9.07 0.30
C ALA A 114 -17.44 -8.82 1.27
N TRP A 115 -17.52 -7.74 2.01
CA TRP A 115 -16.48 -7.30 2.91
C TRP A 115 -16.33 -8.19 4.13
N LEU A 116 -15.12 -8.68 4.36
CA LEU A 116 -14.71 -9.43 5.53
C LEU A 116 -13.73 -8.58 6.37
N THR A 117 -14.08 -8.38 7.65
CA THR A 117 -13.17 -7.74 8.59
C THR A 117 -12.03 -8.68 8.97
N LEU A 118 -10.80 -8.19 8.86
CA LEU A 118 -9.59 -8.90 9.20
C LEU A 118 -9.22 -8.72 10.68
N GLY A 119 -8.39 -9.61 11.18
CA GLY A 119 -7.98 -9.59 12.58
C GLY A 119 -6.92 -10.63 12.89
N LYS A 120 -6.97 -11.22 14.07
CA LYS A 120 -6.11 -12.33 14.49
C LYS A 120 -6.89 -13.64 14.39
N GLY A 121 -6.66 -14.38 13.31
CA GLY A 121 -7.46 -15.53 12.94
C GLY A 121 -8.88 -15.10 12.54
N LEU A 122 -9.90 -15.59 13.25
CA LEU A 122 -11.31 -15.25 13.01
C LEU A 122 -11.82 -14.08 13.85
N GLN A 123 -11.00 -13.58 14.79
CA GLN A 123 -11.39 -12.49 15.68
C GLN A 123 -10.99 -11.15 15.04
N PRO A 124 -11.94 -10.23 14.78
CA PRO A 124 -11.62 -8.88 14.31
C PRO A 124 -10.64 -8.18 15.26
N GLN A 125 -9.68 -7.47 14.70
CA GLN A 125 -8.70 -6.70 15.45
C GLN A 125 -8.63 -5.29 14.89
N SER A 126 -8.70 -4.29 15.77
CA SER A 126 -8.58 -2.89 15.37
C SER A 126 -7.14 -2.43 15.30
N ILE A 127 -6.89 -1.49 14.39
CA ILE A 127 -5.68 -0.69 14.30
C ILE A 127 -5.98 0.61 15.04
N THR A 128 -5.30 0.87 16.15
CA THR A 128 -5.50 2.11 16.90
C THR A 128 -4.39 3.10 16.57
N THR A 129 -4.77 4.32 16.20
CA THR A 129 -3.82 5.40 15.93
C THR A 129 -3.36 6.07 17.23
N ASP A 130 -2.14 6.55 17.20
CA ASP A 130 -1.56 7.40 18.24
C ASP A 130 -2.06 8.86 18.17
N ASP A 131 -1.46 9.73 18.98
CA ASP A 131 -1.75 11.18 19.01
C ASP A 131 -1.40 11.92 17.70
N LYS A 132 -0.66 11.28 16.81
CA LYS A 132 -0.27 11.81 15.48
C LYS A 132 -1.07 11.20 14.33
N GLY A 133 -2.04 10.35 14.63
CA GLY A 133 -2.85 9.68 13.61
C GLY A 133 -2.13 8.54 12.89
N THR A 134 -1.09 7.94 13.52
CA THR A 134 -0.35 6.80 13.00
C THR A 134 -0.70 5.55 13.81
N GLY A 135 -0.96 4.44 13.11
CA GLY A 135 -1.25 3.15 13.74
C GLY A 135 -0.62 1.99 12.98
N ARG A 136 -0.33 0.91 13.71
CA ARG A 136 0.18 -0.34 13.14
C ARG A 136 -0.41 -1.52 13.88
N GLU A 137 -0.74 -2.58 13.12
CA GLU A 137 -1.20 -3.85 13.69
C GLU A 137 -0.76 -5.01 12.79
N GLU A 138 -0.35 -6.11 13.41
CA GLU A 138 -0.07 -7.37 12.74
C GLU A 138 -1.31 -8.25 12.80
N LEU A 139 -1.91 -8.48 11.64
CA LEU A 139 -3.09 -9.31 11.45
C LEU A 139 -2.69 -10.62 10.79
N PHE A 140 -3.51 -11.66 10.95
CA PHE A 140 -3.32 -12.91 10.23
C PHE A 140 -4.65 -13.62 9.99
N ARG A 141 -4.67 -14.44 8.95
CA ARG A 141 -5.82 -15.29 8.64
C ARG A 141 -5.41 -16.55 7.89
N THR A 142 -5.96 -17.68 8.27
CA THR A 142 -5.85 -18.92 7.50
C THR A 142 -6.76 -18.83 6.27
N VAL A 143 -6.21 -19.19 5.11
CA VAL A 143 -6.93 -19.22 3.83
C VAL A 143 -7.68 -20.53 3.73
N ALA A 144 -8.97 -20.47 3.44
CA ALA A 144 -9.81 -21.64 3.24
C ALA A 144 -9.76 -22.18 1.80
N SER A 145 -9.20 -21.39 0.88
CA SER A 145 -9.09 -21.78 -0.55
C SER A 145 -7.95 -22.77 -0.76
N PRO A 146 -8.12 -23.76 -1.66
CA PRO A 146 -7.07 -24.70 -1.98
C PRO A 146 -5.82 -24.03 -2.55
N PHE A 147 -4.69 -24.71 -2.44
CA PHE A 147 -3.47 -24.35 -3.15
C PHE A 147 -3.73 -24.16 -4.65
N GLY A 148 -3.14 -23.11 -5.23
CA GLY A 148 -3.30 -22.76 -6.64
C GLY A 148 -4.57 -21.98 -6.96
N SER A 149 -5.47 -21.74 -6.00
CA SER A 149 -6.63 -20.86 -6.21
C SER A 149 -6.18 -19.44 -6.50
N GLU A 150 -6.80 -18.82 -7.50
CA GLU A 150 -6.55 -17.45 -7.91
C GLU A 150 -7.81 -16.60 -7.71
N PHE A 151 -7.63 -15.35 -7.35
CA PHE A 151 -8.72 -14.39 -7.20
C PHE A 151 -8.21 -12.95 -7.20
N ASP A 152 -9.08 -12.03 -7.56
CA ASP A 152 -8.85 -10.62 -7.38
C ASP A 152 -9.22 -10.22 -5.94
N ILE A 153 -8.43 -9.31 -5.35
CA ILE A 153 -8.59 -8.89 -3.97
C ILE A 153 -8.37 -7.38 -3.83
N HIS A 154 -9.24 -6.74 -3.07
CA HIS A 154 -9.07 -5.35 -2.69
C HIS A 154 -9.35 -5.13 -1.20
N PHE A 155 -8.89 -3.99 -0.70
CA PHE A 155 -8.91 -3.69 0.72
C PHE A 155 -9.52 -2.32 0.98
N ARG A 156 -10.07 -2.16 2.17
CA ARG A 156 -10.45 -0.86 2.71
C ARG A 156 -10.18 -0.79 4.21
N VAL A 157 -9.99 0.43 4.69
CA VAL A 157 -9.97 0.73 6.13
C VAL A 157 -11.23 1.52 6.44
N ILE A 158 -11.93 1.09 7.48
CA ILE A 158 -13.11 1.77 7.98
C ILE A 158 -12.87 2.26 9.40
N ASP A 159 -13.50 3.36 9.77
CA ASP A 159 -13.61 3.78 11.16
C ASP A 159 -14.46 2.76 11.95
N ALA A 160 -13.93 2.26 13.06
CA ALA A 160 -14.58 1.16 13.80
C ALA A 160 -15.88 1.58 14.50
N ALA A 161 -16.03 2.86 14.82
CA ALA A 161 -17.22 3.39 15.52
C ALA A 161 -18.34 3.75 14.56
N THR A 162 -18.01 4.30 13.39
CA THR A 162 -18.98 4.84 12.44
C THR A 162 -19.23 3.94 11.23
N GLY A 163 -18.29 3.03 10.92
CA GLY A 163 -18.29 2.23 9.71
C GLY A 163 -17.92 3.01 8.44
N ALA A 164 -17.57 4.29 8.56
CA ALA A 164 -17.18 5.13 7.43
C ALA A 164 -15.88 4.62 6.79
N VAL A 165 -15.86 4.50 5.46
CA VAL A 165 -14.65 4.16 4.71
C VAL A 165 -13.72 5.35 4.70
N VAL A 166 -12.48 5.15 5.17
CA VAL A 166 -11.45 6.20 5.25
C VAL A 166 -10.33 5.98 4.25
N LEU A 167 -9.98 4.73 3.93
CA LEU A 167 -8.98 4.37 2.93
C LEU A 167 -9.49 3.22 2.06
N THR A 168 -9.07 3.20 0.79
CA THR A 168 -9.32 2.11 -0.16
C THR A 168 -8.05 1.76 -0.92
N SER A 169 -7.93 0.52 -1.38
CA SER A 169 -6.89 0.08 -2.30
C SER A 169 -7.41 0.00 -3.73
N GLU A 170 -6.50 -0.16 -4.66
CA GLU A 170 -6.76 -0.69 -5.99
C GLU A 170 -7.02 -2.19 -5.93
N CYS A 171 -7.33 -2.80 -7.07
CA CYS A 171 -7.45 -4.24 -7.24
C CYS A 171 -6.07 -4.89 -7.35
N TYR A 172 -5.92 -6.07 -6.76
CA TYR A 172 -4.70 -6.87 -6.81
C TYR A 172 -5.04 -8.32 -7.11
N GLN A 173 -4.23 -9.00 -7.90
CA GLN A 173 -4.35 -10.44 -8.10
C GLN A 173 -3.60 -11.18 -7.01
N PHE A 174 -4.21 -12.26 -6.51
CA PHE A 174 -3.62 -13.14 -5.52
C PHE A 174 -3.78 -14.61 -5.92
N LYS A 175 -2.68 -15.36 -5.76
CA LYS A 175 -2.67 -16.82 -5.93
C LYS A 175 -2.23 -17.48 -4.63
N VAL A 176 -3.02 -18.44 -4.16
CA VAL A 176 -2.69 -19.24 -2.97
C VAL A 176 -1.45 -20.10 -3.31
N SER A 177 -0.36 -19.88 -2.60
CA SER A 177 0.91 -20.63 -2.75
C SER A 177 1.13 -21.55 -1.54
N LEU A 178 2.04 -22.53 -1.70
CA LEU A 178 2.54 -23.36 -0.57
C LEU A 178 3.63 -22.62 0.19
#